data_a540ba0305cd1d932642a62d7f3d8a49
#
_entry.id   a540ba0305cd1d932642a62d7f3d8a49
#
_cell.length_a   1.000
_cell.length_b   1.000
_cell.length_c   1.000
_cell.angle_alpha   90.00
_cell.angle_beta   90.00
_cell.angle_gamma   90.00
#
_symmetry.space_group_name_H-M   'P 1'
#
loop_
_entity.id
_entity.type
_entity.pdbx_description
1 polymer ?
#
loop_
_entity_poly.entity_id
_entity_poly.type
_entity_poly.pdbx_seq_one_letter_code
_entity_poly.pdbx_strand_id
1 'polypeptide(L)'
;GAPSVPTVASTVQPTCAVPSGTITFTAQAGVEYSVGSGFQASRVFSGLAPGTYTLTVRSIADNTCETNAASTVTINAIPTAPAVPTAGSVTQPTCAVPSGTIVINSQVGVEYSVGSGYQASATFSGLAPGDYTLSVRRLSDTTCESSSVGTVTVNAVPSAPAVPTVSSVTQPTCAVNTGTIVFTAQAGVEYSIGGSYQAGVTFSGLAPATYTLSVRSVADNTCITNAASTVTIDVALGAPSVPTVASTVQPTCAVPSGTITF
;
A
#
# COMPACT_ATOMS: atom_id res chain seq x y z
N GLY A 1 -17.32 64.40 -27.61
CA GLY A 1 -17.97 64.12 -26.31
C GLY A 1 -17.20 63.10 -25.52
N ALA A 2 -17.37 63.01 -24.22
CA ALA A 2 -16.72 62.02 -23.38
C ALA A 2 -17.06 60.56 -23.83
N PRO A 3 -16.11 59.63 -23.77
CA PRO A 3 -16.39 58.20 -24.06
C PRO A 3 -17.44 57.59 -23.12
N SER A 4 -18.04 56.49 -23.52
CA SER A 4 -18.93 55.71 -22.65
C SER A 4 -18.14 55.14 -21.46
N VAL A 5 -18.82 54.92 -20.31
CA VAL A 5 -18.21 54.29 -19.12
C VAL A 5 -17.59 52.95 -19.49
N PRO A 6 -16.29 52.71 -19.19
CA PRO A 6 -15.65 51.45 -19.51
C PRO A 6 -16.23 50.31 -18.70
N THR A 7 -16.37 49.15 -19.35
CA THR A 7 -16.80 47.87 -18.73
C THR A 7 -15.79 46.76 -19.04
N VAL A 8 -15.77 45.75 -18.18
CA VAL A 8 -14.92 44.58 -18.33
C VAL A 8 -15.60 43.51 -19.18
N ALA A 9 -14.92 43.04 -20.23
CA ALA A 9 -15.34 41.89 -21.00
C ALA A 9 -14.91 40.56 -20.33
N SER A 10 -13.69 40.52 -19.77
CA SER A 10 -13.17 39.35 -19.03
C SER A 10 -12.01 39.74 -18.11
N THR A 11 -11.83 38.94 -17.07
CA THR A 11 -10.67 39.00 -16.17
C THR A 11 -10.08 37.58 -16.04
N VAL A 12 -8.77 37.44 -16.24
CA VAL A 12 -8.02 36.22 -15.94
C VAL A 12 -7.25 36.46 -14.67
N GLN A 13 -7.45 35.58 -13.69
CA GLN A 13 -6.77 35.66 -12.40
C GLN A 13 -5.43 34.95 -12.44
N PRO A 14 -4.45 35.33 -11.59
CA PRO A 14 -3.20 34.60 -11.45
C PRO A 14 -3.40 33.15 -11.04
N THR A 15 -2.50 32.28 -11.52
CA THR A 15 -2.36 30.87 -11.11
C THR A 15 -0.96 30.64 -10.57
N CYS A 16 -0.70 29.47 -9.98
CA CYS A 16 0.69 29.12 -9.58
C CYS A 16 1.64 29.07 -10.78
N ALA A 17 1.16 28.68 -11.95
CA ALA A 17 1.98 28.63 -13.18
C ALA A 17 2.16 30.01 -13.83
N VAL A 18 1.14 30.88 -13.74
CA VAL A 18 1.16 32.23 -14.33
C VAL A 18 0.86 33.25 -13.23
N PRO A 19 1.90 33.90 -12.64
CA PRO A 19 1.76 34.76 -11.47
C PRO A 19 1.21 36.15 -11.75
N SER A 20 0.54 36.35 -12.88
CA SER A 20 -0.03 37.64 -13.28
C SER A 20 -1.46 37.46 -13.83
N GLY A 21 -2.25 38.51 -13.72
CA GLY A 21 -3.60 38.54 -14.27
C GLY A 21 -3.69 39.28 -15.61
N THR A 22 -4.88 39.21 -16.22
CA THR A 22 -5.23 39.97 -17.43
C THR A 22 -6.61 40.60 -17.27
N ILE A 23 -6.74 41.86 -17.67
CA ILE A 23 -8.01 42.55 -17.76
C ILE A 23 -8.27 42.86 -19.24
N THR A 24 -9.43 42.49 -19.74
CA THR A 24 -9.88 42.81 -21.09
C THR A 24 -11.10 43.71 -21.01
N PHE A 25 -11.02 44.91 -21.60
CA PHE A 25 -12.14 45.82 -21.70
C PHE A 25 -13.15 45.38 -22.75
N THR A 26 -14.40 45.76 -22.55
CA THR A 26 -15.38 45.75 -23.65
C THR A 26 -14.95 46.78 -24.71
N ALA A 27 -15.01 46.38 -25.98
CA ALA A 27 -14.57 47.23 -27.07
C ALA A 27 -15.39 48.50 -27.21
N GLN A 28 -14.75 49.65 -27.35
CA GLN A 28 -15.33 50.93 -27.71
C GLN A 28 -14.57 51.54 -28.94
N ALA A 29 -15.24 52.19 -29.84
CA ALA A 29 -14.62 52.83 -31.02
C ALA A 29 -14.06 54.22 -30.65
N GLY A 30 -12.90 54.56 -31.22
CA GLY A 30 -12.29 55.90 -31.08
C GLY A 30 -11.74 56.21 -29.69
N VAL A 31 -11.36 55.18 -28.89
CA VAL A 31 -10.83 55.33 -27.53
C VAL A 31 -9.50 54.59 -27.36
N GLU A 32 -8.73 55.05 -26.39
CA GLU A 32 -7.63 54.36 -25.75
C GLU A 32 -8.03 53.90 -24.35
N TYR A 33 -7.42 52.85 -23.85
CA TYR A 33 -7.73 52.20 -22.59
C TYR A 33 -6.56 52.36 -21.59
N SER A 34 -6.90 52.40 -20.30
CA SER A 34 -5.92 52.46 -19.18
C SER A 34 -6.43 51.65 -18.00
N VAL A 35 -5.52 51.05 -17.25
CA VAL A 35 -5.74 50.42 -15.94
C VAL A 35 -4.98 51.18 -14.83
N GLY A 36 -4.63 52.46 -15.08
CA GLY A 36 -3.91 53.35 -14.14
C GLY A 36 -2.41 53.54 -14.47
N SER A 37 -1.87 52.91 -15.52
CA SER A 37 -0.44 52.97 -15.88
C SER A 37 -0.18 53.47 -17.31
N GLY A 38 -0.93 54.45 -17.76
CA GLY A 38 -0.85 54.98 -19.13
C GLY A 38 -1.95 54.42 -20.05
N PHE A 39 -2.12 55.09 -21.22
CA PHE A 39 -3.16 54.72 -22.19
C PHE A 39 -2.56 53.93 -23.36
N GLN A 40 -3.31 52.96 -23.85
CA GLN A 40 -2.98 52.19 -25.03
C GLN A 40 -4.21 51.93 -25.91
N ALA A 41 -4.00 51.69 -27.20
CA ALA A 41 -5.08 51.35 -28.13
C ALA A 41 -5.61 49.90 -27.89
N SER A 42 -4.75 49.00 -27.39
CA SER A 42 -5.17 47.65 -27.04
C SER A 42 -6.10 47.67 -25.81
N ARG A 43 -7.22 46.96 -25.92
CA ARG A 43 -8.17 46.73 -24.82
C ARG A 43 -7.74 45.63 -23.85
N VAL A 44 -6.62 44.93 -24.12
CA VAL A 44 -6.09 43.81 -23.30
C VAL A 44 -4.87 44.28 -22.53
N PHE A 45 -4.92 44.15 -21.21
CA PHE A 45 -3.84 44.42 -20.27
C PHE A 45 -3.44 43.11 -19.62
N SER A 46 -2.31 42.57 -20.02
CA SER A 46 -1.75 41.32 -19.49
C SER A 46 -0.54 41.62 -18.60
N GLY A 47 -0.10 40.61 -17.84
CA GLY A 47 1.04 40.74 -16.92
C GLY A 47 0.74 41.59 -15.69
N LEU A 48 -0.52 41.78 -15.34
CA LEU A 48 -0.92 42.61 -14.20
C LEU A 48 -0.59 41.90 -12.90
N ALA A 49 0.13 42.61 -12.01
CA ALA A 49 0.40 42.13 -10.67
C ALA A 49 -0.91 42.07 -9.83
N PRO A 50 -0.94 41.27 -8.74
CA PRO A 50 -2.03 41.35 -7.77
C PRO A 50 -2.26 42.77 -7.28
N GLY A 51 -3.53 43.23 -7.31
CA GLY A 51 -3.89 44.57 -6.93
C GLY A 51 -5.25 44.98 -7.45
N THR A 52 -5.63 46.22 -7.14
CA THR A 52 -6.89 46.84 -7.56
C THR A 52 -6.64 47.85 -8.65
N TYR A 53 -7.37 47.75 -9.76
CA TYR A 53 -7.15 48.56 -10.95
C TYR A 53 -8.41 49.41 -11.25
N THR A 54 -8.19 50.70 -11.49
CA THR A 54 -9.22 51.62 -11.98
C THR A 54 -9.22 51.58 -13.50
N LEU A 55 -10.37 51.34 -14.09
CA LEU A 55 -10.51 51.30 -15.53
C LEU A 55 -10.86 52.70 -16.06
N THR A 56 -10.07 53.18 -17.03
CA THR A 56 -10.26 54.49 -17.68
C THR A 56 -10.23 54.31 -19.19
N VAL A 57 -11.08 55.05 -19.89
CA VAL A 57 -10.97 55.22 -21.33
C VAL A 57 -10.85 56.72 -21.65
N ARG A 58 -10.12 57.05 -22.72
CA ARG A 58 -10.05 58.41 -23.24
C ARG A 58 -10.30 58.44 -24.73
N SER A 59 -10.86 59.56 -25.24
CA SER A 59 -11.03 59.76 -26.68
C SER A 59 -9.70 59.95 -27.39
N ILE A 60 -9.49 59.26 -28.54
CA ILE A 60 -8.33 59.48 -29.39
C ILE A 60 -8.39 60.84 -30.07
N ALA A 61 -9.60 61.39 -30.34
CA ALA A 61 -9.77 62.72 -30.99
C ALA A 61 -9.49 63.86 -30.03
N ASP A 62 -9.69 63.67 -28.71
CA ASP A 62 -9.44 64.67 -27.68
C ASP A 62 -9.02 63.97 -26.38
N ASN A 63 -7.73 63.90 -26.14
CA ASN A 63 -7.13 63.20 -25.00
C ASN A 63 -7.49 63.78 -23.63
N THR A 64 -8.18 64.97 -23.59
CA THR A 64 -8.69 65.54 -22.38
C THR A 64 -10.07 64.98 -21.97
N CYS A 65 -10.75 64.30 -22.91
CA CYS A 65 -12.01 63.63 -22.65
C CYS A 65 -11.78 62.22 -22.09
N GLU A 66 -11.78 62.08 -20.76
CA GLU A 66 -11.63 60.79 -20.05
C GLU A 66 -12.91 60.38 -19.32
N THR A 67 -13.11 59.06 -19.21
CA THR A 67 -14.23 58.50 -18.43
C THR A 67 -13.70 57.28 -17.62
N ASN A 68 -13.98 57.29 -16.32
CA ASN A 68 -13.64 56.20 -15.40
C ASN A 68 -14.81 55.24 -15.22
N ALA A 69 -14.50 53.97 -14.95
CA ALA A 69 -15.50 53.02 -14.45
C ALA A 69 -15.97 53.42 -13.02
N ALA A 70 -17.23 53.11 -12.70
CA ALA A 70 -17.78 53.34 -11.37
C ALA A 70 -17.20 52.42 -10.29
N SER A 71 -16.58 51.29 -10.70
CA SER A 71 -15.97 50.31 -9.80
C SER A 71 -14.61 49.88 -10.29
N THR A 72 -13.79 49.44 -9.37
CA THR A 72 -12.44 48.87 -9.66
C THR A 72 -12.50 47.38 -9.96
N VAL A 73 -11.46 46.86 -10.60
CA VAL A 73 -11.26 45.43 -10.87
C VAL A 73 -10.09 44.93 -10.04
N THR A 74 -10.27 43.81 -9.35
CA THR A 74 -9.22 43.21 -8.53
C THR A 74 -8.58 42.02 -9.27
N ILE A 75 -7.27 42.06 -9.40
CA ILE A 75 -6.41 40.90 -9.67
C ILE A 75 -6.02 40.32 -8.32
N ASN A 76 -6.45 39.10 -8.05
CA ASN A 76 -6.26 38.43 -6.77
C ASN A 76 -4.77 38.13 -6.49
N ALA A 77 -4.43 37.87 -5.24
CA ALA A 77 -3.11 37.37 -4.88
C ALA A 77 -2.84 36.02 -5.58
N ILE A 78 -1.57 35.79 -5.90
CA ILE A 78 -1.12 34.51 -6.48
C ILE A 78 -1.47 33.39 -5.50
N PRO A 79 -2.13 32.31 -5.95
CA PRO A 79 -2.40 31.16 -5.08
C PRO A 79 -1.10 30.58 -4.52
N THR A 80 -1.13 30.11 -3.28
CA THR A 80 0.02 29.42 -2.67
C THR A 80 -0.08 27.92 -2.93
N ALA A 81 1.05 27.25 -3.19
CA ALA A 81 1.10 25.79 -3.28
C ALA A 81 0.62 25.13 -1.97
N PRO A 82 0.02 23.94 -2.02
CA PRO A 82 -0.30 23.17 -0.82
C PRO A 82 0.93 22.88 0.04
N ALA A 83 0.73 22.49 1.30
CA ALA A 83 1.82 21.96 2.12
C ALA A 83 2.40 20.69 1.50
N VAL A 84 3.72 20.46 1.67
CA VAL A 84 4.39 19.24 1.20
C VAL A 84 3.71 18.01 1.80
N PRO A 85 3.31 17.01 0.97
CA PRO A 85 2.62 15.83 1.48
C PRO A 85 3.57 14.92 2.27
N THR A 86 3.01 14.28 3.31
CA THR A 86 3.70 13.28 4.12
C THR A 86 2.83 12.05 4.24
N ALA A 87 3.46 10.87 4.36
CA ALA A 87 2.72 9.63 4.64
C ALA A 87 2.21 9.62 6.09
N GLY A 88 0.93 9.33 6.26
CA GLY A 88 0.30 9.09 7.56
C GLY A 88 0.50 7.64 8.00
N SER A 89 0.34 6.69 7.06
CA SER A 89 0.63 5.26 7.29
C SER A 89 0.99 4.55 5.99
N VAL A 90 1.75 3.46 6.15
CA VAL A 90 2.09 2.53 5.06
C VAL A 90 1.80 1.12 5.53
N THR A 91 0.92 0.41 4.82
CA THR A 91 0.71 -1.02 5.03
C THR A 91 1.53 -1.77 4.00
N GLN A 92 2.41 -2.64 4.48
CA GLN A 92 3.29 -3.42 3.62
C GLN A 92 2.59 -4.68 3.08
N PRO A 93 3.03 -5.21 1.92
CA PRO A 93 2.55 -6.49 1.40
C PRO A 93 2.81 -7.64 2.36
N THR A 94 1.93 -8.64 2.32
CA THR A 94 2.07 -9.93 2.98
C THR A 94 1.94 -11.04 1.94
N CYS A 95 2.23 -12.31 2.32
CA CYS A 95 1.98 -13.43 1.42
C CYS A 95 0.50 -13.60 1.05
N ALA A 96 -0.41 -13.22 1.94
CA ALA A 96 -1.85 -13.28 1.69
C ALA A 96 -2.35 -12.10 0.86
N VAL A 97 -1.75 -10.92 1.01
CA VAL A 97 -2.11 -9.70 0.27
C VAL A 97 -0.83 -9.12 -0.37
N PRO A 98 -0.57 -9.42 -1.66
CA PRO A 98 0.69 -9.10 -2.31
C PRO A 98 0.81 -7.63 -2.75
N SER A 99 0.03 -6.74 -2.16
CA SER A 99 0.03 -5.31 -2.45
C SER A 99 0.06 -4.48 -1.17
N GLY A 100 0.62 -3.27 -1.27
CA GLY A 100 0.67 -2.32 -0.16
C GLY A 100 -0.44 -1.27 -0.22
N THR A 101 -0.53 -0.47 0.84
CA THR A 101 -1.40 0.70 0.91
C THR A 101 -0.62 1.88 1.49
N ILE A 102 -0.73 3.04 0.86
CA ILE A 102 -0.20 4.30 1.37
C ILE A 102 -1.38 5.21 1.70
N VAL A 103 -1.39 5.77 2.90
CA VAL A 103 -2.33 6.82 3.31
C VAL A 103 -1.55 8.11 3.49
N ILE A 104 -1.90 9.15 2.73
CA ILE A 104 -1.30 10.48 2.84
C ILE A 104 -2.02 11.27 3.94
N ASN A 105 -1.31 12.08 4.71
CA ASN A 105 -1.91 12.97 5.69
C ASN A 105 -2.85 13.97 5.00
N SER A 106 -4.09 14.03 5.47
CA SER A 106 -5.14 14.81 4.84
C SER A 106 -4.87 16.32 4.87
N GLN A 107 -5.14 16.98 3.74
CA GLN A 107 -5.14 18.45 3.59
C GLN A 107 -6.48 18.88 2.99
N VAL A 108 -6.92 20.11 3.30
CA VAL A 108 -8.19 20.63 2.81
C VAL A 108 -8.02 21.24 1.41
N GLY A 109 -8.99 20.98 0.52
CA GLY A 109 -9.06 21.60 -0.80
C GLY A 109 -8.00 21.12 -1.79
N VAL A 110 -7.52 19.87 -1.65
CA VAL A 110 -6.52 19.26 -2.51
C VAL A 110 -6.95 17.89 -3.05
N GLU A 111 -6.27 17.46 -4.09
CA GLU A 111 -6.22 16.09 -4.59
C GLU A 111 -4.84 15.49 -4.37
N TYR A 112 -4.76 14.19 -4.27
CA TYR A 112 -3.57 13.41 -3.92
C TYR A 112 -3.11 12.53 -5.07
N SER A 113 -1.79 12.29 -5.15
CA SER A 113 -1.18 11.36 -6.10
C SER A 113 0.00 10.62 -5.46
N VAL A 114 0.23 9.40 -5.95
CA VAL A 114 1.44 8.59 -5.67
C VAL A 114 2.22 8.30 -6.97
N GLY A 115 2.03 9.16 -8.01
CA GLY A 115 2.72 9.06 -9.29
C GLY A 115 1.84 8.58 -10.46
N SER A 116 0.59 8.17 -10.23
CA SER A 116 -0.31 7.61 -11.26
C SER A 116 -1.64 8.37 -11.42
N GLY A 117 -1.59 9.69 -11.41
CA GLY A 117 -2.79 10.55 -11.50
C GLY A 117 -3.25 11.04 -10.13
N TYR A 118 -4.18 12.00 -10.14
CA TYR A 118 -4.71 12.64 -8.94
C TYR A 118 -6.10 12.12 -8.60
N GLN A 119 -6.38 11.96 -7.30
CA GLN A 119 -7.69 11.58 -6.75
C GLN A 119 -8.00 12.36 -5.46
N ALA A 120 -9.29 12.47 -5.12
CA ALA A 120 -9.73 13.13 -3.89
C ALA A 120 -9.41 12.34 -2.62
N SER A 121 -9.33 11.01 -2.71
CA SER A 121 -8.98 10.15 -1.58
C SER A 121 -7.49 10.23 -1.27
N ALA A 122 -7.15 10.38 0.00
CA ALA A 122 -5.76 10.31 0.49
C ALA A 122 -5.24 8.86 0.63
N THR A 123 -6.09 7.84 0.38
CA THR A 123 -5.74 6.42 0.49
C THR A 123 -5.52 5.81 -0.88
N PHE A 124 -4.35 5.18 -1.06
CA PHE A 124 -3.93 4.45 -2.25
C PHE A 124 -3.69 3.00 -1.87
N SER A 125 -4.57 2.11 -2.30
CA SER A 125 -4.49 0.67 -2.03
C SER A 125 -4.14 -0.12 -3.30
N GLY A 126 -3.75 -1.38 -3.14
CA GLY A 126 -3.38 -2.23 -4.26
C GLY A 126 -2.05 -1.85 -4.92
N LEU A 127 -1.19 -1.13 -4.21
CA LEU A 127 0.10 -0.69 -4.73
C LEU A 127 1.08 -1.86 -4.84
N ALA A 128 1.70 -2.00 -6.00
CA ALA A 128 2.78 -2.94 -6.21
C ALA A 128 4.02 -2.57 -5.36
N PRO A 129 4.93 -3.51 -5.08
CA PRO A 129 6.23 -3.17 -4.51
C PRO A 129 6.96 -2.11 -5.35
N GLY A 130 7.51 -1.10 -4.70
CA GLY A 130 8.20 0.01 -5.37
C GLY A 130 8.26 1.28 -4.53
N ASP A 131 8.89 2.31 -5.09
CA ASP A 131 9.05 3.62 -4.48
C ASP A 131 8.04 4.61 -5.07
N TYR A 132 7.34 5.33 -4.21
CA TYR A 132 6.26 6.24 -4.57
C TYR A 132 6.56 7.66 -4.11
N THR A 133 6.56 8.62 -5.05
CA THR A 133 6.59 10.04 -4.72
C THR A 133 5.17 10.51 -4.43
N LEU A 134 4.98 11.14 -3.28
CA LEU A 134 3.69 11.70 -2.90
C LEU A 134 3.55 13.09 -3.48
N SER A 135 2.40 13.40 -4.07
CA SER A 135 2.07 14.73 -4.59
C SER A 135 0.68 15.15 -4.16
N VAL A 136 0.50 16.44 -4.00
CA VAL A 136 -0.80 17.09 -3.77
C VAL A 136 -0.94 18.31 -4.66
N ARG A 137 -2.15 18.59 -5.14
CA ARG A 137 -2.47 19.79 -5.89
C ARG A 137 -3.79 20.40 -5.43
N ARG A 138 -3.94 21.71 -5.57
CA ARG A 138 -5.19 22.39 -5.21
C ARG A 138 -6.32 22.04 -6.19
N LEU A 139 -7.52 21.87 -5.65
CA LEU A 139 -8.74 21.74 -6.47
C LEU A 139 -9.10 23.04 -7.20
N SER A 140 -8.83 24.19 -6.59
CA SER A 140 -9.15 25.52 -7.13
C SER A 140 -8.18 25.96 -8.23
N ASP A 141 -6.95 25.43 -8.22
CA ASP A 141 -5.91 25.71 -9.21
C ASP A 141 -4.96 24.52 -9.28
N THR A 142 -5.17 23.64 -10.26
CA THR A 142 -4.40 22.41 -10.45
C THR A 142 -2.94 22.64 -10.85
N THR A 143 -2.54 23.90 -11.13
CA THR A 143 -1.15 24.26 -11.34
C THR A 143 -0.38 24.48 -10.02
N CYS A 144 -1.10 24.59 -8.90
CA CYS A 144 -0.54 24.68 -7.55
C CYS A 144 -0.31 23.26 -7.00
N GLU A 145 0.91 22.77 -7.16
CA GLU A 145 1.31 21.41 -6.80
C GLU A 145 2.49 21.43 -5.82
N SER A 146 2.54 20.42 -4.94
CA SER A 146 3.68 20.13 -4.06
C SER A 146 3.92 18.63 -4.01
N SER A 147 5.21 18.25 -4.03
CA SER A 147 5.63 16.84 -3.96
C SER A 147 6.54 16.62 -2.75
N SER A 148 6.56 15.38 -2.24
CA SER A 148 7.47 14.97 -1.16
C SER A 148 8.93 15.07 -1.60
N VAL A 149 9.82 15.37 -0.65
CA VAL A 149 11.28 15.45 -0.90
C VAL A 149 11.90 14.07 -1.10
N GLY A 150 11.25 13.00 -0.61
CA GLY A 150 11.67 11.62 -0.75
C GLY A 150 10.53 10.72 -1.19
N THR A 151 10.85 9.45 -1.37
CA THR A 151 9.88 8.42 -1.72
C THR A 151 9.40 7.65 -0.50
N VAL A 152 8.22 7.04 -0.62
CA VAL A 152 7.65 6.07 0.32
C VAL A 152 7.74 4.70 -0.33
N THR A 153 8.39 3.76 0.35
CA THR A 153 8.62 2.42 -0.18
C THR A 153 7.51 1.46 0.23
N VAL A 154 6.90 0.81 -0.75
CA VAL A 154 6.15 -0.44 -0.58
C VAL A 154 7.13 -1.59 -0.83
N ASN A 155 7.41 -2.38 0.20
CA ASN A 155 8.41 -3.45 0.15
C ASN A 155 8.01 -4.58 -0.80
N ALA A 156 8.98 -5.41 -1.19
CA ALA A 156 8.70 -6.65 -1.91
C ALA A 156 7.80 -7.57 -1.07
N VAL A 157 6.96 -8.35 -1.75
CA VAL A 157 6.16 -9.40 -1.09
C VAL A 157 7.10 -10.38 -0.40
N PRO A 158 6.87 -10.73 0.89
CA PRO A 158 7.67 -11.73 1.58
C PRO A 158 7.68 -13.06 0.81
N SER A 159 8.79 -13.77 0.81
CA SER A 159 8.88 -15.11 0.22
C SER A 159 8.35 -16.17 1.18
N ALA A 160 7.61 -17.14 0.65
CA ALA A 160 7.19 -18.31 1.42
C ALA A 160 8.41 -19.13 1.87
N PRO A 161 8.38 -19.79 3.04
CA PRO A 161 9.43 -20.71 3.49
C PRO A 161 9.65 -21.86 2.51
N ALA A 162 10.82 -22.49 2.59
CA ALA A 162 11.06 -23.72 1.84
C ALA A 162 10.12 -24.85 2.29
N VAL A 163 9.83 -25.79 1.38
CA VAL A 163 8.99 -26.96 1.67
C VAL A 163 9.54 -27.72 2.88
N PRO A 164 8.73 -28.00 3.92
CA PRO A 164 9.19 -28.71 5.09
C PRO A 164 9.58 -30.16 4.75
N THR A 165 10.70 -30.60 5.31
CA THR A 165 11.18 -31.99 5.23
C THR A 165 11.32 -32.58 6.63
N VAL A 166 11.21 -33.89 6.73
CA VAL A 166 11.36 -34.64 7.98
C VAL A 166 12.79 -35.13 8.10
N SER A 167 13.40 -34.88 9.23
CA SER A 167 14.72 -35.42 9.61
C SER A 167 14.61 -36.85 10.12
N SER A 168 13.58 -37.14 10.94
CA SER A 168 13.33 -38.47 11.45
C SER A 168 11.89 -38.68 11.88
N VAL A 169 11.44 -39.94 11.82
CA VAL A 169 10.19 -40.42 12.39
C VAL A 169 10.46 -41.57 13.29
N THR A 170 10.02 -41.54 14.54
CA THR A 170 10.04 -42.65 15.47
C THR A 170 8.66 -43.24 15.59
N GLN A 171 8.51 -44.51 15.28
CA GLN A 171 7.26 -45.24 15.36
C GLN A 171 7.01 -45.74 16.79
N PRO A 172 5.74 -45.94 17.18
CA PRO A 172 5.38 -46.57 18.45
C PRO A 172 5.96 -47.99 18.60
N THR A 173 6.21 -48.37 19.83
CA THR A 173 6.60 -49.77 20.20
C THR A 173 5.66 -50.32 21.23
N CYS A 174 5.79 -51.60 21.57
CA CYS A 174 4.99 -52.23 22.64
C CYS A 174 5.19 -51.52 24.01
N ALA A 175 6.34 -50.90 24.25
CA ALA A 175 6.63 -50.18 25.49
C ALA A 175 6.19 -48.72 25.50
N VAL A 176 6.22 -48.08 24.30
CA VAL A 176 5.84 -46.67 24.12
C VAL A 176 4.85 -46.60 22.95
N ASN A 177 3.59 -46.37 23.24
CA ASN A 177 2.49 -46.40 22.26
C ASN A 177 2.30 -45.09 21.48
N THR A 178 3.29 -44.17 21.54
CA THR A 178 3.28 -42.89 20.83
C THR A 178 4.49 -42.77 19.94
N GLY A 179 4.34 -42.01 18.85
CA GLY A 179 5.43 -41.70 17.93
C GLY A 179 6.00 -40.31 18.09
N THR A 180 7.04 -40.02 17.31
CA THR A 180 7.69 -38.70 17.27
C THR A 180 8.01 -38.36 15.82
N ILE A 181 7.75 -37.10 15.42
CA ILE A 181 8.16 -36.51 14.13
C ILE A 181 9.16 -35.38 14.42
N VAL A 182 10.31 -35.40 13.75
CA VAL A 182 11.31 -34.33 13.83
C VAL A 182 11.50 -33.71 12.44
N PHE A 183 11.27 -32.41 12.31
CA PHE A 183 11.53 -31.67 11.09
C PHE A 183 13.02 -31.39 10.89
N THR A 184 13.42 -31.25 9.64
CA THR A 184 14.70 -30.61 9.31
C THR A 184 14.58 -29.12 9.65
N ALA A 185 15.52 -28.59 10.44
CA ALA A 185 15.48 -27.21 10.88
C ALA A 185 15.60 -26.20 9.72
N GLN A 186 14.77 -25.18 9.73
CA GLN A 186 14.83 -24.00 8.86
C GLN A 186 14.87 -22.74 9.74
N ALA A 187 15.61 -21.71 9.32
CA ALA A 187 15.69 -20.45 10.05
C ALA A 187 14.41 -19.60 9.83
N GLY A 188 13.96 -18.91 10.88
CA GLY A 188 12.88 -17.94 10.80
C GLY A 188 11.49 -18.52 10.53
N VAL A 189 11.26 -19.79 10.89
CA VAL A 189 9.98 -20.45 10.71
C VAL A 189 9.46 -21.11 11.99
N GLU A 190 8.17 -21.37 11.99
CA GLU A 190 7.49 -22.25 12.93
C GLU A 190 6.92 -23.47 12.21
N TYR A 191 6.77 -24.59 12.91
CA TYR A 191 6.37 -25.88 12.40
C TYR A 191 4.99 -26.27 12.90
N SER A 192 4.23 -27.01 12.08
CA SER A 192 2.95 -27.63 12.44
C SER A 192 2.82 -29.00 11.79
N ILE A 193 2.09 -29.88 12.49
CA ILE A 193 1.69 -31.22 12.02
C ILE A 193 0.16 -31.32 11.81
N GLY A 194 -0.49 -30.18 11.50
CA GLY A 194 -1.93 -30.08 11.30
C GLY A 194 -2.70 -29.43 12.44
N GLY A 195 -1.98 -28.89 13.47
CA GLY A 195 -2.54 -28.14 14.59
C GLY A 195 -1.92 -26.75 14.73
N SER A 196 -1.67 -26.32 15.95
CA SER A 196 -0.96 -25.06 16.26
C SER A 196 0.50 -25.11 15.81
N TYR A 197 1.05 -23.93 15.48
CA TYR A 197 2.45 -23.77 15.12
C TYR A 197 3.34 -23.62 16.35
N GLN A 198 4.56 -24.15 16.30
CA GLN A 198 5.60 -24.01 17.34
C GLN A 198 6.98 -23.77 16.72
N ALA A 199 7.88 -23.13 17.46
CA ALA A 199 9.25 -22.90 17.02
C ALA A 199 10.12 -24.18 17.04
N GLY A 200 9.77 -25.13 17.90
CA GLY A 200 10.51 -26.41 18.03
C GLY A 200 10.26 -27.35 16.85
N VAL A 201 11.31 -28.01 16.41
CA VAL A 201 11.27 -28.97 15.28
C VAL A 201 10.70 -30.35 15.69
N THR A 202 10.56 -30.64 16.99
CA THR A 202 10.19 -31.97 17.51
C THR A 202 8.75 -31.99 17.99
N PHE A 203 7.99 -32.92 17.48
CA PHE A 203 6.63 -33.25 17.90
C PHE A 203 6.63 -34.67 18.47
N SER A 204 6.51 -34.81 19.79
CA SER A 204 6.54 -36.08 20.51
C SER A 204 5.17 -36.43 21.11
N GLY A 205 5.01 -37.67 21.55
CA GLY A 205 3.78 -38.13 22.16
C GLY A 205 2.63 -38.26 21.15
N LEU A 206 2.93 -38.44 19.86
CA LEU A 206 1.94 -38.48 18.80
C LEU A 206 1.19 -39.80 18.79
N ALA A 207 -0.14 -39.73 18.79
CA ALA A 207 -1.01 -40.88 18.62
C ALA A 207 -0.89 -41.47 17.19
N PRO A 208 -1.24 -42.72 16.97
CA PRO A 208 -1.37 -43.30 15.64
C PRO A 208 -2.34 -42.51 14.78
N ALA A 209 -1.84 -41.86 13.73
CA ALA A 209 -2.61 -41.06 12.77
C ALA A 209 -1.73 -40.61 11.60
N THR A 210 -2.34 -40.05 10.57
CA THR A 210 -1.67 -39.37 9.47
C THR A 210 -1.63 -37.87 9.73
N TYR A 211 -0.42 -37.31 9.67
CA TYR A 211 -0.13 -35.90 9.99
C TYR A 211 0.24 -35.13 8.72
N THR A 212 -0.39 -33.94 8.53
CA THR A 212 -0.03 -32.99 7.48
C THR A 212 1.04 -32.05 8.00
N LEU A 213 2.12 -31.86 7.26
CA LEU A 213 3.25 -31.07 7.68
C LEU A 213 3.19 -29.68 7.02
N SER A 214 3.43 -28.63 7.81
CA SER A 214 3.54 -27.26 7.30
C SER A 214 4.57 -26.46 8.09
N VAL A 215 5.10 -25.43 7.43
CA VAL A 215 5.90 -24.37 8.05
C VAL A 215 5.32 -23.02 7.72
N ARG A 216 5.48 -22.04 8.61
CA ARG A 216 5.14 -20.65 8.36
C ARG A 216 6.29 -19.73 8.77
N SER A 217 6.40 -18.60 8.10
CA SER A 217 7.36 -17.56 8.46
C SER A 217 6.99 -16.90 9.79
N VAL A 218 7.97 -16.70 10.68
CA VAL A 218 7.78 -15.91 11.92
C VAL A 218 7.58 -14.42 11.60
N ALA A 219 8.20 -13.91 10.52
CA ALA A 219 8.09 -12.51 10.13
C ALA A 219 6.73 -12.18 9.50
N ASP A 220 6.11 -13.14 8.81
CA ASP A 220 4.77 -13.02 8.24
C ASP A 220 4.05 -14.36 8.33
N ASN A 221 3.18 -14.49 9.32
CA ASN A 221 2.42 -15.72 9.57
C ASN A 221 1.47 -16.14 8.44
N THR A 222 1.28 -15.27 7.43
CA THR A 222 0.49 -15.61 6.23
C THR A 222 1.32 -16.36 5.19
N CYS A 223 2.65 -16.36 5.32
CA CYS A 223 3.57 -17.11 4.48
C CYS A 223 3.67 -18.55 4.96
N ILE A 224 2.82 -19.43 4.45
CA ILE A 224 2.73 -20.84 4.82
C ILE A 224 3.15 -21.71 3.64
N THR A 225 3.93 -22.75 3.92
CA THR A 225 4.29 -23.80 2.95
C THR A 225 3.96 -25.16 3.52
N ASN A 226 3.20 -25.95 2.77
CA ASN A 226 2.84 -27.32 3.12
C ASN A 226 3.79 -28.33 2.47
N ALA A 227 4.04 -29.45 3.15
CA ALA A 227 4.71 -30.59 2.52
C ALA A 227 3.80 -31.22 1.43
N ALA A 228 4.44 -31.78 0.41
CA ALA A 228 3.73 -32.51 -0.65
C ALA A 228 3.17 -33.87 -0.18
N SER A 229 3.71 -34.41 0.91
CA SER A 229 3.32 -35.71 1.47
C SER A 229 3.03 -35.59 2.96
N THR A 230 2.22 -36.50 3.46
CA THR A 230 1.90 -36.66 4.88
C THR A 230 2.88 -37.65 5.54
N VAL A 231 2.91 -37.66 6.88
CA VAL A 231 3.65 -38.63 7.69
C VAL A 231 2.64 -39.43 8.51
N THR A 232 2.77 -40.77 8.50
CA THR A 232 1.92 -41.65 9.29
C THR A 232 2.68 -42.15 10.52
N ILE A 233 2.09 -42.05 11.66
CA ILE A 233 2.46 -42.74 12.89
C ILE A 233 1.59 -43.96 12.97
N ASP A 234 2.19 -45.15 12.94
CA ASP A 234 1.49 -46.43 12.92
C ASP A 234 0.94 -46.81 14.29
N VAL A 235 0.04 -47.81 14.30
CA VAL A 235 -0.40 -48.37 15.58
C VAL A 235 0.74 -49.19 16.18
N ALA A 236 0.92 -49.10 17.49
CA ALA A 236 1.92 -49.93 18.18
C ALA A 236 1.62 -51.43 17.94
N LEU A 237 2.68 -52.17 17.62
CA LEU A 237 2.55 -53.63 17.52
C LEU A 237 2.12 -54.19 18.88
N GLY A 238 1.11 -55.07 18.90
CA GLY A 238 0.71 -55.80 20.11
C GLY A 238 1.84 -56.70 20.62
N ALA A 239 1.83 -56.94 21.91
CA ALA A 239 2.71 -57.99 22.44
C ALA A 239 2.35 -59.35 21.82
N PRO A 240 3.36 -60.18 21.53
CA PRO A 240 3.07 -61.56 21.11
C PRO A 240 2.12 -62.24 22.08
N SER A 241 1.29 -63.13 21.54
CA SER A 241 0.42 -63.94 22.39
C SER A 241 1.24 -64.75 23.38
N VAL A 242 0.71 -64.90 24.60
CA VAL A 242 1.37 -65.75 25.60
C VAL A 242 1.53 -67.14 25.00
N PRO A 243 2.74 -67.68 24.98
CA PRO A 243 2.92 -69.03 24.44
C PRO A 243 2.10 -70.03 25.28
N THR A 244 1.31 -70.86 24.61
CA THR A 244 0.57 -71.93 25.23
C THR A 244 1.24 -73.26 24.92
N VAL A 245 1.39 -74.10 25.97
CA VAL A 245 1.93 -75.44 25.79
C VAL A 245 0.94 -76.31 25.05
N ALA A 246 1.27 -76.71 23.83
CA ALA A 246 0.44 -77.55 23.01
C ALA A 246 0.51 -79.03 23.48
N SER A 247 1.70 -79.48 23.89
CA SER A 247 1.87 -80.82 24.43
C SER A 247 3.15 -80.93 25.30
N THR A 248 3.14 -81.83 26.23
CA THR A 248 4.34 -82.24 27.00
C THR A 248 4.48 -83.76 26.89
N VAL A 249 5.72 -84.21 26.63
CA VAL A 249 6.08 -85.61 26.74
C VAL A 249 7.04 -85.76 27.91
N GLN A 250 6.68 -86.58 28.87
CA GLN A 250 7.52 -86.78 30.07
C GLN A 250 8.64 -87.76 29.79
N PRO A 251 9.80 -87.63 30.46
CA PRO A 251 10.84 -88.61 30.37
C PRO A 251 10.39 -89.98 30.85
N THR A 252 10.92 -91.02 30.22
CA THR A 252 10.74 -92.43 30.60
C THR A 252 12.11 -93.05 30.93
N CYS A 253 12.11 -94.25 31.52
CA CYS A 253 13.36 -94.97 31.78
C CYS A 253 14.15 -95.28 30.52
N ALA A 254 13.42 -95.40 29.34
CA ALA A 254 14.07 -95.70 28.06
C ALA A 254 14.51 -94.37 27.35
N VAL A 255 13.82 -93.23 27.62
CA VAL A 255 14.12 -91.92 27.01
C VAL A 255 14.16 -90.90 28.17
N PRO A 256 15.36 -90.59 28.68
CA PRO A 256 15.50 -89.75 29.89
C PRO A 256 15.29 -88.25 29.62
N SER A 257 14.83 -87.86 28.44
CA SER A 257 14.53 -86.45 28.08
C SER A 257 13.03 -86.28 27.78
N GLY A 258 12.45 -85.16 28.25
CA GLY A 258 11.09 -84.73 27.91
C GLY A 258 11.08 -83.70 26.79
N THR A 259 9.93 -83.50 26.15
CA THR A 259 9.71 -82.49 25.11
C THR A 259 8.53 -81.59 25.53
N ILE A 260 8.70 -80.31 25.34
CA ILE A 260 7.63 -79.31 25.45
C ILE A 260 7.42 -78.71 24.05
N THR A 261 6.21 -78.75 23.54
CA THR A 261 5.81 -78.14 22.25
C THR A 261 4.88 -76.97 22.59
N PHE A 262 5.14 -75.80 21.98
CA PHE A 262 4.37 -74.56 22.07
C PHE A 262 3.51 -74.39 20.85
#